data_dcc593d89d49be4721fddcb0a27618e2
#
_entry.id   dcc593d89d49be4721fddcb0a27618e2
#
_cell.length_a   1.000
_cell.length_b   1.000
_cell.length_c   1.000
_cell.angle_alpha   90.00
_cell.angle_beta   90.00
_cell.angle_gamma   90.00
#
_symmetry.space_group_name_H-M   'P 1'
#
loop_
_entity.id
_entity.type
_entity.pdbx_description
1 polymer ?
#
loop_
_entity_poly.entity_id
_entity_poly.type
_entity_poly.pdbx_seq_one_letter_code
_entity_poly.pdbx_strand_id
1 'polypeptide(L)'
;LLAHTQPHRAELPDHVAQQEGFEMLVPMANNQALRKQLKTIPAEAFTRRWAGFATMKQEYRMKRSQGGPFYQYVQRSGERMSDWRYKAFLSTADGDEVEALTLEFPKRWHIEEFFNLDQALGWKRAGTMNLEICYGQMTMALLAQAAIHHLRMRLGEPINGWNANHLAKDLFQGLDGDVRVKRDTILVTYYNAPNQKL
;
A
#
# COMPACT_ATOMS: atom_id res chain seq x y z
N LEU A 1 -6.48 -8.32 -4.03
CA LEU A 1 -5.18 -7.93 -4.62
C LEU A 1 -5.22 -6.46 -5.03
N LEU A 2 -4.37 -5.62 -4.42
CA LEU A 2 -4.29 -4.20 -4.75
C LEU A 2 -3.19 -4.01 -5.80
N ALA A 3 -3.58 -3.83 -7.06
CA ALA A 3 -2.63 -3.66 -8.15
C ALA A 3 -2.52 -2.20 -8.61
N HIS A 4 -1.31 -1.76 -8.90
CA HIS A 4 -1.02 -0.40 -9.39
C HIS A 4 -0.94 -0.35 -10.92
N THR A 5 -1.20 -1.43 -11.61
CA THR A 5 -1.00 -1.53 -13.05
C THR A 5 -2.27 -1.17 -13.82
N GLN A 6 -2.07 -0.47 -14.93
CA GLN A 6 -3.13 -0.17 -15.88
C GLN A 6 -3.81 -1.47 -16.34
N PRO A 7 -5.09 -1.70 -16.04
CA PRO A 7 -5.81 -2.87 -16.51
C PRO A 7 -6.18 -2.66 -17.98
N HIS A 8 -5.19 -2.70 -18.86
CA HIS A 8 -5.44 -2.70 -20.30
C HIS A 8 -5.78 -4.11 -20.84
N ARG A 9 -5.66 -5.13 -19.98
CA ARG A 9 -5.96 -6.51 -20.34
C ARG A 9 -7.05 -7.03 -19.44
N ALA A 10 -8.10 -7.59 -20.05
CA ALA A 10 -9.20 -8.24 -19.36
C ALA A 10 -8.76 -9.51 -18.60
N GLU A 11 -7.60 -10.06 -18.94
CA GLU A 11 -7.06 -11.30 -18.42
C GLU A 11 -6.91 -11.35 -16.90
N LEU A 12 -6.38 -10.28 -16.28
CA LEU A 12 -6.17 -10.27 -14.83
C LEU A 12 -7.49 -10.19 -14.03
N PRO A 13 -8.42 -9.27 -14.34
CA PRO A 13 -9.73 -9.25 -13.69
C PRO A 13 -10.51 -10.55 -13.92
N ASP A 14 -10.47 -11.13 -15.13
CA ASP A 14 -11.12 -12.40 -15.43
C ASP A 14 -10.54 -13.55 -14.60
N HIS A 15 -9.22 -13.60 -14.47
CA HIS A 15 -8.54 -14.59 -13.66
C HIS A 15 -8.91 -14.48 -12.18
N VAL A 16 -8.91 -13.27 -11.62
CA VAL A 16 -9.29 -13.05 -10.21
C VAL A 16 -10.76 -13.38 -9.97
N ALA A 17 -11.65 -13.00 -10.90
CA ALA A 17 -13.07 -13.30 -10.77
C ALA A 17 -13.41 -14.81 -10.80
N GLN A 18 -12.49 -15.63 -11.33
CA GLN A 18 -12.63 -17.11 -11.37
C GLN A 18 -12.04 -17.78 -10.13
N GLN A 19 -11.27 -17.07 -9.31
CA GLN A 19 -10.64 -17.64 -8.12
C GLN A 19 -11.48 -17.36 -6.88
N GLU A 20 -11.88 -18.40 -6.17
CA GLU A 20 -12.56 -18.29 -4.89
C GLU A 20 -11.64 -17.65 -3.83
N GLY A 21 -12.20 -16.75 -3.03
CA GLY A 21 -11.50 -16.12 -1.91
C GLY A 21 -10.59 -14.95 -2.28
N PHE A 22 -10.58 -14.52 -3.55
CA PHE A 22 -9.82 -13.34 -3.97
C PHE A 22 -10.75 -12.26 -4.54
N GLU A 23 -10.59 -11.07 -4.05
CA GLU A 23 -11.26 -9.88 -4.57
C GLU A 23 -10.23 -8.88 -5.10
N MET A 24 -10.60 -8.17 -6.14
CA MET A 24 -9.75 -7.15 -6.74
C MET A 24 -10.45 -5.79 -6.70
N LEU A 25 -9.73 -4.80 -6.22
CA LEU A 25 -10.13 -3.39 -6.31
C LEU A 25 -8.98 -2.59 -6.89
N VAL A 26 -9.15 -2.06 -8.10
CA VAL A 26 -8.09 -1.33 -8.81
C VAL A 26 -8.61 -0.03 -9.41
N PRO A 27 -7.81 1.06 -9.43
CA PRO A 27 -8.19 2.27 -10.11
C PRO A 27 -8.23 2.04 -11.62
N MET A 28 -9.26 2.53 -12.27
CA MET A 28 -9.37 2.52 -13.72
C MET A 28 -8.48 3.62 -14.31
N ALA A 29 -7.85 3.32 -15.45
CA ALA A 29 -7.02 4.30 -16.15
C ALA A 29 -7.85 5.52 -16.55
N ASN A 30 -7.43 6.70 -16.10
CA ASN A 30 -8.11 7.97 -16.33
C ASN A 30 -7.88 8.49 -17.77
N ASN A 31 -8.37 7.74 -18.76
CA ASN A 31 -8.31 8.09 -20.17
C ASN A 31 -9.50 8.96 -20.60
N GLN A 32 -9.41 9.50 -21.83
CA GLN A 32 -10.44 10.39 -22.35
C GLN A 32 -11.80 9.72 -22.50
N ALA A 33 -11.85 8.43 -22.85
CA ALA A 33 -13.09 7.67 -23.00
C ALA A 33 -13.80 7.52 -21.66
N LEU A 34 -13.07 7.12 -20.61
CA LEU A 34 -13.60 7.02 -19.25
C LEU A 34 -14.10 8.38 -18.74
N ARG A 35 -13.31 9.45 -18.95
CA ARG A 35 -13.74 10.81 -18.56
C ARG A 35 -15.04 11.25 -19.23
N LYS A 36 -15.21 10.94 -20.52
CA LYS A 36 -16.46 11.23 -21.24
C LYS A 36 -17.61 10.41 -20.63
N GLN A 37 -17.41 9.11 -20.42
CA GLN A 37 -18.40 8.24 -19.79
C GLN A 37 -18.82 8.76 -18.40
N LEU A 38 -17.86 9.09 -17.54
CA LEU A 38 -18.15 9.55 -16.17
C LEU A 38 -18.91 10.87 -16.14
N LYS A 39 -18.69 11.76 -17.11
CA LYS A 39 -19.41 13.03 -17.24
C LYS A 39 -20.86 12.87 -17.71
N THR A 40 -21.20 11.75 -18.36
CA THR A 40 -22.59 11.47 -18.79
C THR A 40 -23.45 10.89 -17.68
N ILE A 41 -22.86 10.50 -16.55
CA ILE A 41 -23.59 9.97 -15.41
C ILE A 41 -24.37 11.12 -14.76
N PRO A 42 -25.71 10.99 -14.62
CA PRO A 42 -26.52 12.04 -14.02
C PRO A 42 -26.12 12.26 -12.55
N ALA A 43 -26.27 13.49 -12.11
CA ALA A 43 -25.87 13.89 -10.75
C ALA A 43 -26.63 13.13 -9.67
N GLU A 44 -27.86 12.75 -9.97
CA GLU A 44 -28.81 12.02 -9.10
C GLU A 44 -28.38 10.57 -8.86
N ALA A 45 -27.57 10.00 -9.76
CA ALA A 45 -27.02 8.66 -9.59
C ALA A 45 -25.96 8.57 -8.46
N PHE A 46 -25.45 9.73 -8.03
CA PHE A 46 -24.48 9.80 -6.96
C PHE A 46 -25.14 10.01 -5.61
N THR A 47 -24.84 9.13 -4.66
CA THR A 47 -25.21 9.33 -3.27
C THR A 47 -24.20 10.25 -2.60
N ARG A 48 -24.67 11.41 -2.11
CA ARG A 48 -23.82 12.33 -1.35
C ARG A 48 -23.51 11.72 0.02
N ARG A 49 -22.24 11.71 0.38
CA ARG A 49 -21.76 11.13 1.65
C ARG A 49 -21.43 12.21 2.67
N TRP A 50 -20.63 13.19 2.26
CA TRP A 50 -20.29 14.40 3.03
C TRP A 50 -19.97 15.54 2.08
N ALA A 51 -19.64 16.71 2.62
CA ALA A 51 -19.34 17.88 1.82
C ALA A 51 -18.22 17.61 0.79
N GLY A 52 -18.53 17.87 -0.47
CA GLY A 52 -17.59 17.66 -1.57
C GLY A 52 -17.28 16.20 -1.93
N PHE A 53 -18.01 15.21 -1.38
CA PHE A 53 -17.79 13.81 -1.68
C PHE A 53 -19.10 13.06 -1.95
N ALA A 54 -19.15 12.35 -3.05
CA ALA A 54 -20.27 11.51 -3.44
C ALA A 54 -19.77 10.23 -4.13
N THR A 55 -20.50 9.15 -3.97
CA THR A 55 -20.17 7.85 -4.53
C THR A 55 -21.33 7.30 -5.34
N MET A 56 -21.01 6.45 -6.29
CA MET A 56 -21.98 5.58 -6.96
C MET A 56 -21.37 4.23 -7.28
N LYS A 57 -22.21 3.23 -7.35
CA LYS A 57 -21.88 1.87 -7.79
C LYS A 57 -22.76 1.50 -8.98
N GLN A 58 -22.18 0.85 -9.96
CA GLN A 58 -22.91 0.25 -11.07
C GLN A 58 -22.23 -1.02 -11.54
N GLU A 59 -23.02 -1.91 -12.14
CA GLU A 59 -22.44 -3.02 -12.88
C GLU A 59 -21.62 -2.49 -14.06
N TYR A 60 -20.49 -3.15 -14.30
CA TYR A 60 -19.59 -2.76 -15.37
C TYR A 60 -19.22 -3.95 -16.26
N ARG A 61 -19.48 -3.82 -17.55
CA ARG A 61 -19.07 -4.80 -18.52
C ARG A 61 -17.78 -4.37 -19.19
N MET A 62 -16.71 -5.12 -18.93
CA MET A 62 -15.42 -4.85 -19.54
C MET A 62 -15.38 -5.41 -20.96
N LYS A 63 -14.89 -4.58 -21.92
CA LYS A 63 -14.71 -5.05 -23.30
C LYS A 63 -13.69 -6.19 -23.33
N ARG A 64 -14.01 -7.24 -24.06
CA ARG A 64 -13.18 -8.47 -24.22
C ARG A 64 -13.04 -9.31 -22.95
N SER A 65 -13.77 -9.04 -21.90
CA SER A 65 -13.84 -9.91 -20.74
C SER A 65 -14.78 -11.09 -21.02
N GLN A 66 -14.39 -12.25 -20.53
CA GLN A 66 -15.20 -13.47 -20.52
C GLN A 66 -15.70 -13.82 -19.11
N GLY A 67 -15.23 -13.10 -18.11
CA GLY A 67 -15.60 -13.24 -16.72
C GLY A 67 -16.59 -12.18 -16.25
N GLY A 68 -16.84 -12.14 -14.98
CA GLY A 68 -17.72 -11.19 -14.30
C GLY A 68 -18.82 -11.89 -13.50
N PRO A 69 -19.69 -11.16 -12.85
CA PRO A 69 -19.91 -9.71 -12.99
C PRO A 69 -18.76 -8.85 -12.42
N PHE A 70 -18.60 -7.66 -13.00
CA PHE A 70 -17.71 -6.62 -12.47
C PHE A 70 -18.52 -5.41 -12.03
N TYR A 71 -17.95 -4.66 -11.11
CA TYR A 71 -18.56 -3.46 -10.55
C TYR A 71 -17.65 -2.26 -10.75
N GLN A 72 -18.23 -1.15 -11.14
CA GLN A 72 -17.54 0.12 -11.20
C GLN A 72 -17.96 0.96 -10.00
N TYR A 73 -17.00 1.30 -9.14
CA TYR A 73 -17.18 2.25 -8.06
C TYR A 73 -16.66 3.60 -8.52
N VAL A 74 -17.49 4.62 -8.45
CA VAL A 74 -17.13 5.98 -8.88
C VAL A 74 -17.18 6.90 -7.68
N GLN A 75 -16.07 7.58 -7.46
CA GLN A 75 -15.95 8.67 -6.51
C GLN A 75 -16.04 9.99 -7.27
N ARG A 76 -16.91 10.88 -6.82
CA ARG A 76 -16.98 12.27 -7.26
C ARG A 76 -16.56 13.17 -6.13
N SER A 77 -15.58 14.03 -6.35
CA SER A 77 -15.10 15.04 -5.40
C SER A 77 -15.29 16.45 -5.96
N GLY A 78 -15.57 17.41 -5.09
CA GLY A 78 -15.85 18.81 -5.42
C GLY A 78 -17.25 19.24 -4.97
N GLU A 79 -17.39 20.48 -4.56
CA GLU A 79 -18.66 21.02 -4.06
C GLU A 79 -19.56 21.53 -5.17
N ARG A 80 -18.96 22.14 -6.18
CA ARG A 80 -19.67 22.74 -7.32
C ARG A 80 -19.46 21.89 -8.57
N MET A 81 -20.42 21.93 -9.49
CA MET A 81 -20.37 21.19 -10.74
C MET A 81 -19.12 21.52 -11.58
N SER A 82 -18.64 22.76 -11.55
CA SER A 82 -17.40 23.20 -12.20
C SER A 82 -16.16 22.51 -11.67
N ASP A 83 -16.17 22.09 -10.40
CA ASP A 83 -15.01 21.58 -9.67
C ASP A 83 -15.03 20.06 -9.54
N TRP A 84 -16.07 19.41 -10.07
CA TRP A 84 -16.22 17.97 -9.96
C TRP A 84 -15.09 17.22 -10.62
N ARG A 85 -14.45 16.39 -9.83
CA ARG A 85 -13.42 15.43 -10.26
C ARG A 85 -13.92 14.03 -10.01
N TYR A 86 -13.66 13.16 -10.96
CA TYR A 86 -14.10 11.77 -10.90
C TYR A 86 -12.90 10.84 -10.83
N LYS A 87 -13.00 9.83 -9.98
CA LYS A 87 -12.13 8.65 -9.96
C LYS A 87 -13.02 7.43 -10.07
N ALA A 88 -12.65 6.48 -10.90
CA ALA A 88 -13.35 5.23 -11.05
C ALA A 88 -12.44 4.07 -10.69
N PHE A 89 -13.04 3.04 -10.11
CA PHE A 89 -12.38 1.82 -9.69
C PHE A 89 -13.16 0.63 -10.25
N LEU A 90 -12.44 -0.42 -10.59
CA LEU A 90 -12.98 -1.71 -10.99
C LEU A 90 -12.89 -2.67 -9.81
N SER A 91 -14.02 -3.30 -9.47
CA SER A 91 -14.10 -4.35 -8.45
C SER A 91 -14.61 -5.64 -9.04
N THR A 92 -14.10 -6.78 -8.57
CA THR A 92 -14.65 -8.12 -8.84
C THR A 92 -15.71 -8.52 -7.82
N ALA A 93 -15.86 -7.75 -6.71
CA ALA A 93 -16.82 -8.01 -5.66
C ALA A 93 -17.95 -6.96 -5.66
N ASP A 94 -19.17 -7.40 -5.35
CA ASP A 94 -20.31 -6.53 -5.10
C ASP A 94 -20.34 -6.11 -3.62
N GLY A 95 -19.40 -5.23 -3.25
CA GLY A 95 -19.28 -4.71 -1.90
C GLY A 95 -19.89 -3.33 -1.70
N ASP A 96 -19.75 -2.78 -0.49
CA ASP A 96 -20.06 -1.39 -0.19
C ASP A 96 -18.99 -0.47 -0.81
N GLU A 97 -19.41 0.44 -1.68
CA GLU A 97 -18.49 1.32 -2.39
C GLU A 97 -17.84 2.38 -1.46
N VAL A 98 -18.48 2.71 -0.34
CA VAL A 98 -17.91 3.66 0.63
C VAL A 98 -16.78 2.97 1.40
N GLU A 99 -17.04 1.80 1.93
CA GLU A 99 -16.03 0.98 2.61
C GLU A 99 -14.85 0.70 1.70
N ALA A 100 -15.13 0.23 0.48
CA ALA A 100 -14.10 -0.08 -0.52
C ALA A 100 -13.21 1.13 -0.83
N LEU A 101 -13.78 2.33 -0.99
CA LEU A 101 -13.04 3.52 -1.39
C LEU A 101 -12.39 4.26 -0.23
N THR A 102 -12.94 4.19 0.98
CA THR A 102 -12.46 4.96 2.13
C THR A 102 -11.63 4.15 3.12
N LEU A 103 -11.84 2.86 3.20
CA LEU A 103 -11.12 1.96 4.12
C LEU A 103 -10.20 0.98 3.37
N GLU A 104 -10.74 0.22 2.41
CA GLU A 104 -9.98 -0.86 1.79
C GLU A 104 -8.92 -0.34 0.79
N PHE A 105 -9.31 0.55 -0.11
CA PHE A 105 -8.36 1.07 -1.10
C PHE A 105 -7.19 1.86 -0.48
N PRO A 106 -7.37 2.68 0.56
CA PRO A 106 -6.27 3.34 1.25
C PRO A 106 -5.25 2.39 1.89
N LYS A 107 -5.63 1.16 2.27
CA LYS A 107 -4.67 0.16 2.77
C LYS A 107 -3.54 -0.15 1.78
N ARG A 108 -3.73 0.15 0.49
CA ARG A 108 -2.67 0.09 -0.52
C ARG A 108 -1.43 0.93 -0.17
N TRP A 109 -1.62 2.03 0.58
CA TRP A 109 -0.53 2.86 1.05
C TRP A 109 0.48 2.12 1.93
N HIS A 110 0.06 1.08 2.64
CA HIS A 110 0.96 0.23 3.43
C HIS A 110 2.01 -0.45 2.53
N ILE A 111 1.66 -0.76 1.28
CA ILE A 111 2.61 -1.32 0.30
C ILE A 111 3.64 -0.25 -0.10
N GLU A 112 3.20 0.99 -0.30
CA GLU A 112 4.09 2.10 -0.63
C GLU A 112 5.02 2.45 0.54
N GLU A 113 4.48 2.46 1.76
CA GLU A 113 5.26 2.63 2.99
C GLU A 113 6.29 1.51 3.16
N PHE A 114 5.90 0.26 2.86
CA PHE A 114 6.79 -0.88 2.87
C PHE A 114 7.97 -0.65 1.92
N PHE A 115 7.73 -0.28 0.66
CA PHE A 115 8.81 0.01 -0.29
C PHE A 115 9.64 1.24 0.09
N ASN A 116 9.06 2.25 0.71
CA ASN A 116 9.80 3.40 1.21
C ASN A 116 10.76 3.01 2.35
N LEU A 117 10.33 2.10 3.22
CA LEU A 117 11.18 1.56 4.28
C LEU A 117 12.33 0.75 3.70
N ASP A 118 12.09 -0.10 2.71
CA ASP A 118 13.11 -0.88 2.02
C ASP A 118 14.16 0.02 1.33
N GLN A 119 13.73 1.14 0.78
CA GLN A 119 14.66 2.12 0.21
C GLN A 119 15.58 2.73 1.28
N ALA A 120 15.06 3.01 2.47
CA ALA A 120 15.85 3.49 3.61
C ALA A 120 16.85 2.43 4.09
N LEU A 121 16.50 1.15 3.97
CA LEU A 121 17.36 0.00 4.29
C LEU A 121 18.37 -0.37 3.16
N GLY A 122 18.43 0.43 2.11
CA GLY A 122 19.47 0.30 1.08
C GLY A 122 19.10 -0.48 -0.18
N TRP A 123 17.83 -0.85 -0.37
CA TRP A 123 17.38 -1.58 -1.57
C TRP A 123 17.90 -0.99 -2.89
N LYS A 124 17.89 0.33 -3.04
CA LYS A 124 18.33 1.01 -4.27
C LYS A 124 19.85 1.23 -4.37
N ARG A 125 20.63 0.83 -3.38
CA ARG A 125 22.06 1.14 -3.30
C ARG A 125 22.98 0.05 -3.86
N ALA A 126 22.42 -0.92 -4.59
CA ALA A 126 23.22 -2.02 -5.14
C ALA A 126 24.43 -1.57 -5.97
N GLY A 127 24.31 -0.43 -6.67
CA GLY A 127 25.43 0.11 -7.47
C GLY A 127 25.99 -0.86 -8.51
N THR A 128 25.29 -1.94 -8.79
CA THR A 128 25.74 -3.03 -9.67
C THR A 128 24.61 -3.51 -10.56
N MET A 129 24.98 -4.03 -11.74
CA MET A 129 24.07 -4.72 -12.66
C MET A 129 24.01 -6.24 -12.40
N ASN A 130 24.73 -6.74 -11.41
CA ASN A 130 24.71 -8.15 -11.05
C ASN A 130 23.42 -8.48 -10.30
N LEU A 131 22.56 -9.30 -10.88
CA LEU A 131 21.26 -9.68 -10.33
C LEU A 131 21.36 -10.42 -9.00
N GLU A 132 22.37 -11.26 -8.82
CA GLU A 132 22.56 -12.03 -7.56
C GLU A 132 22.87 -11.09 -6.39
N ILE A 133 23.69 -10.07 -6.62
CA ILE A 133 23.98 -9.04 -5.62
C ILE A 133 22.72 -8.22 -5.33
N CYS A 134 21.95 -7.85 -6.38
CA CYS A 134 20.68 -7.16 -6.20
C CYS A 134 19.68 -7.96 -5.37
N TYR A 135 19.51 -9.25 -5.68
CA TYR A 135 18.64 -10.14 -4.90
C TYR A 135 19.13 -10.33 -3.47
N GLY A 136 20.43 -10.48 -3.27
CA GLY A 136 21.02 -10.55 -1.93
C GLY A 136 20.70 -9.31 -1.10
N GLN A 137 20.85 -8.12 -1.67
CA GLN A 137 20.50 -6.85 -1.00
C GLN A 137 19.02 -6.72 -0.70
N MET A 138 18.16 -7.12 -1.64
CA MET A 138 16.71 -7.14 -1.42
C MET A 138 16.35 -8.06 -0.26
N THR A 139 16.92 -9.26 -0.23
CA THR A 139 16.71 -10.23 0.85
C THR A 139 17.16 -9.68 2.20
N MET A 140 18.34 -9.04 2.25
CA MET A 140 18.84 -8.42 3.48
C MET A 140 17.95 -7.26 3.94
N ALA A 141 17.43 -6.43 3.02
CA ALA A 141 16.51 -5.36 3.35
C ALA A 141 15.20 -5.90 3.95
N LEU A 142 14.64 -6.97 3.37
CA LEU A 142 13.44 -7.64 3.88
C LEU A 142 13.66 -8.24 5.28
N LEU A 143 14.81 -8.89 5.50
CA LEU A 143 15.16 -9.43 6.82
C LEU A 143 15.34 -8.32 7.86
N ALA A 144 16.00 -7.22 7.49
CA ALA A 144 16.16 -6.05 8.35
C ALA A 144 14.81 -5.43 8.70
N GLN A 145 13.90 -5.34 7.74
CA GLN A 145 12.54 -4.85 7.96
C GLN A 145 11.75 -5.74 8.93
N ALA A 146 11.84 -7.06 8.77
CA ALA A 146 11.23 -8.01 9.68
C ALA A 146 11.78 -7.86 11.10
N ALA A 147 13.11 -7.72 11.24
CA ALA A 147 13.76 -7.51 12.52
C ALA A 147 13.32 -6.20 13.19
N ILE A 148 13.24 -5.11 12.43
CA ILE A 148 12.73 -3.81 12.91
C ILE A 148 11.27 -3.93 13.36
N HIS A 149 10.44 -4.63 12.60
CA HIS A 149 9.04 -4.86 12.99
C HIS A 149 8.95 -5.61 14.33
N HIS A 150 9.69 -6.71 14.47
CA HIS A 150 9.72 -7.46 15.72
C HIS A 150 10.28 -6.64 16.90
N LEU A 151 11.29 -5.81 16.66
CA LEU A 151 11.84 -4.93 17.68
C LEU A 151 10.79 -3.93 18.16
N ARG A 152 10.06 -3.29 17.26
CA ARG A 152 8.98 -2.35 17.59
C ARG A 152 7.90 -3.02 18.43
N MET A 153 7.47 -4.22 18.05
CA MET A 153 6.45 -4.97 18.79
C MET A 153 6.90 -5.32 20.20
N ARG A 154 8.20 -5.55 20.40
CA ARG A 154 8.76 -5.87 21.73
C ARG A 154 8.96 -4.64 22.61
N LEU A 155 9.33 -3.50 22.02
CA LEU A 155 9.61 -2.28 22.76
C LEU A 155 8.32 -1.51 23.14
N GLY A 156 7.23 -1.71 22.38
CA GLY A 156 5.95 -1.07 22.68
C GLY A 156 5.95 0.45 22.43
N GLU A 157 5.03 1.15 23.08
CA GLU A 157 4.91 2.60 23.01
C GLU A 157 6.06 3.30 23.74
N PRO A 158 6.59 4.42 23.19
CA PRO A 158 6.21 5.08 21.94
C PRO A 158 6.95 4.56 20.69
N ILE A 159 7.81 3.55 20.83
CA ILE A 159 8.78 3.12 19.81
C ILE A 159 8.11 2.33 18.68
N ASN A 160 6.98 1.69 18.94
CA ASN A 160 6.23 0.95 17.94
C ASN A 160 5.80 1.82 16.74
N GLY A 161 5.60 3.12 16.94
CA GLY A 161 5.30 4.10 15.89
C GLY A 161 6.51 4.68 15.15
N TRP A 162 7.76 4.36 15.59
CA TRP A 162 8.96 4.94 14.99
C TRP A 162 9.25 4.30 13.62
N ASN A 163 9.63 5.10 12.65
CA ASN A 163 10.12 4.58 11.36
C ASN A 163 11.59 4.14 11.46
N ALA A 164 12.11 3.44 10.42
CA ALA A 164 13.47 2.91 10.43
C ALA A 164 14.54 3.99 10.60
N ASN A 165 14.34 5.17 10.01
CA ASN A 165 15.29 6.29 10.16
C ASN A 165 15.29 6.83 11.59
N HIS A 166 14.13 6.90 12.24
CA HIS A 166 14.02 7.32 13.64
C HIS A 166 14.71 6.32 14.57
N LEU A 167 14.47 5.02 14.36
CA LEU A 167 15.16 3.96 15.10
C LEU A 167 16.67 4.02 14.87
N ALA A 168 17.13 4.21 13.63
CA ALA A 168 18.54 4.32 13.32
C ALA A 168 19.19 5.50 14.03
N LYS A 169 18.51 6.67 14.03
CA LYS A 169 19.04 7.90 14.61
C LYS A 169 19.00 7.90 16.13
N ASP A 170 17.87 7.53 16.71
CA ASP A 170 17.63 7.75 18.14
C ASP A 170 17.88 6.50 19.00
N LEU A 171 17.89 5.30 18.38
CA LEU A 171 18.17 4.06 19.10
C LEU A 171 19.55 3.49 18.80
N PHE A 172 19.98 3.47 17.53
CA PHE A 172 21.23 2.80 17.13
C PHE A 172 22.39 3.76 16.90
N GLN A 173 22.13 5.02 16.54
CA GLN A 173 23.19 5.99 16.32
C GLN A 173 23.79 6.40 17.66
N GLY A 174 25.09 6.14 17.81
CA GLY A 174 25.83 6.45 19.04
C GLY A 174 25.83 5.30 20.07
N LEU A 175 25.29 4.12 19.73
CA LEU A 175 25.51 2.93 20.52
C LEU A 175 26.96 2.46 20.30
N ASP A 176 27.76 2.57 21.34
CA ASP A 176 29.11 2.02 21.42
C ASP A 176 29.14 0.95 22.50
N GLY A 177 29.72 -0.21 22.20
CA GLY A 177 29.71 -1.31 23.13
C GLY A 177 30.41 -2.57 22.64
N ASP A 178 30.62 -3.50 23.55
CA ASP A 178 31.23 -4.82 23.30
C ASP A 178 30.13 -5.89 23.33
N VAL A 179 30.25 -6.83 22.40
CA VAL A 179 29.49 -8.09 22.41
C VAL A 179 30.44 -9.23 22.67
N ARG A 180 30.27 -9.94 23.77
CA ARG A 180 31.08 -11.12 24.14
C ARG A 180 30.18 -12.35 24.17
N VAL A 181 30.54 -13.35 23.39
CA VAL A 181 29.87 -14.65 23.39
C VAL A 181 30.67 -15.62 24.23
N LYS A 182 30.09 -16.12 25.33
CA LYS A 182 30.66 -17.17 26.17
C LYS A 182 29.69 -18.35 26.23
N ARG A 183 30.04 -19.46 25.58
CA ARG A 183 29.19 -20.66 25.52
C ARG A 183 27.75 -20.30 25.13
N ASP A 184 26.82 -20.39 26.07
CA ASP A 184 25.36 -20.15 25.84
C ASP A 184 24.93 -18.75 26.26
N THR A 185 25.85 -17.83 26.58
CA THR A 185 25.55 -16.49 27.06
C THR A 185 26.13 -15.44 26.12
N ILE A 186 25.31 -14.49 25.71
CA ILE A 186 25.72 -13.29 24.99
C ILE A 186 25.71 -12.14 25.99
N LEU A 187 26.90 -11.61 26.31
CA LEU A 187 27.06 -10.42 27.14
C LEU A 187 27.22 -9.19 26.23
N VAL A 188 26.29 -8.26 26.35
CA VAL A 188 26.35 -6.98 25.65
C VAL A 188 26.61 -5.88 26.65
N THR A 189 27.71 -5.16 26.47
CA THR A 189 28.10 -4.04 27.31
C THR A 189 27.99 -2.75 26.48
N TYR A 190 27.13 -1.83 26.88
CA TYR A 190 26.98 -0.53 26.23
C TYR A 190 27.82 0.51 26.99
N TYR A 191 28.68 1.23 26.28
CA TYR A 191 29.50 2.31 26.85
C TYR A 191 28.80 3.67 26.76
N ASN A 192 27.95 3.85 25.75
CA ASN A 192 27.29 5.13 25.49
C ASN A 192 25.89 4.87 24.92
N ALA A 193 24.91 4.67 25.79
CA ALA A 193 23.53 4.50 25.38
C ALA A 193 22.84 5.87 25.37
N PRO A 194 22.43 6.40 24.21
CA PRO A 194 21.75 7.69 24.12
C PRO A 194 20.37 7.71 24.80
N ASN A 195 19.78 6.54 25.01
CA ASN A 195 18.49 6.37 25.68
C ASN A 195 18.61 5.45 26.90
N GLN A 196 19.08 5.98 28.01
CA GLN A 196 19.16 5.24 29.28
C GLN A 196 17.79 4.91 29.90
N LYS A 197 16.70 5.34 29.29
CA LYS A 197 15.32 5.14 29.78
C LYS A 197 14.54 4.04 29.03
N LEU A 198 15.22 3.28 28.16
CA LEU A 198 14.66 2.12 27.49
C LEU A 198 15.11 0.80 28.22
#